data_5377b6e803c9aaa0d821ce7b8869e3e3
#
_entry.id   5377b6e803c9aaa0d821ce7b8869e3e3
#
_cell.length_a   1.000
_cell.length_b   1.000
_cell.length_c   1.000
_cell.angle_alpha   90.00
_cell.angle_beta   90.00
_cell.angle_gamma   90.00
#
_symmetry.space_group_name_H-M   'P 1'
#
loop_
_entity.id
_entity.type
_entity.pdbx_description
1 polymer ?
#
loop_
_entity_poly.entity_id
_entity_poly.type
_entity_poly.pdbx_seq_one_letter_code
_entity_poly.pdbx_strand_id
1 'polypeptide(L)'
;LYGDIITDEAAEIQGGVGTAGSANIGKRYAMFEAIHGSAPRMVQEGRAKYADPSSVLRASVMLLEHIGEIELANKLDRALDICMFEEKKVVVTGRDTGATAQEFTDYVLDTIAKL
;
A
#
# COMPACT_ATOMS: atom_id res chain seq x y z
N LEU A 1 9.91 -7.04 19.38
CA LEU A 1 11.06 -7.31 18.53
C LEU A 1 10.86 -8.54 17.64
N TYR A 2 10.52 -9.66 18.25
CA TYR A 2 10.28 -10.90 17.48
C TYR A 2 9.08 -10.79 16.56
N GLY A 3 8.04 -10.07 16.99
CA GLY A 3 6.86 -9.84 16.16
C GLY A 3 7.20 -9.04 14.89
N ASP A 4 8.08 -8.06 15.02
CA ASP A 4 8.51 -7.25 13.88
C ASP A 4 9.31 -8.08 12.87
N ILE A 5 10.18 -8.96 13.33
CA ILE A 5 10.97 -9.84 12.46
C ILE A 5 10.05 -10.79 11.68
N ILE A 6 9.09 -11.41 12.34
CA ILE A 6 8.13 -12.32 11.68
C ILE A 6 7.27 -11.55 10.67
N THR A 7 6.84 -10.35 11.00
CA THR A 7 6.05 -9.49 10.11
C THR A 7 6.84 -9.14 8.86
N ASP A 8 8.12 -8.78 8.99
CA ASP A 8 8.99 -8.44 7.87
C ASP A 8 9.19 -9.64 6.94
N GLU A 9 9.41 -10.84 7.48
CA GLU A 9 9.53 -12.05 6.68
C GLU A 9 8.24 -12.37 5.92
N ALA A 10 7.08 -12.24 6.56
CA ALA A 10 5.79 -12.46 5.92
C ALA A 10 5.54 -11.43 4.80
N ALA A 11 5.93 -10.18 5.02
CA ALA A 11 5.79 -9.12 4.01
C ALA A 11 6.68 -9.38 2.79
N GLU A 12 7.88 -9.89 2.97
CA GLU A 12 8.76 -10.24 1.85
C GLU A 12 8.17 -11.34 0.96
N ILE A 13 7.52 -12.33 1.56
CA ILE A 13 6.82 -13.37 0.81
C ILE A 13 5.70 -12.78 -0.05
N GLN A 14 5.05 -11.71 0.43
CA GLN A 14 3.95 -11.05 -0.27
C GLN A 14 4.39 -9.97 -1.26
N GLY A 15 5.67 -9.67 -1.39
CA GLY A 15 6.16 -8.66 -2.32
C GLY A 15 6.97 -7.54 -1.70
N GLY A 16 7.34 -7.65 -0.43
CA GLY A 16 8.22 -6.73 0.27
C GLY A 16 7.52 -5.92 1.37
N VAL A 17 8.33 -5.43 2.30
CA VAL A 17 7.87 -4.68 3.47
C VAL A 17 7.11 -3.41 3.09
N GLY A 18 7.56 -2.70 2.05
CA GLY A 18 6.97 -1.44 1.63
C GLY A 18 5.58 -1.57 1.01
N THR A 19 5.09 -2.79 0.77
CA THR A 19 3.79 -3.01 0.12
C THR A 19 2.70 -3.53 1.05
N ALA A 20 3.03 -3.85 2.30
CA ALA A 20 2.07 -4.37 3.26
C ALA A 20 1.46 -3.24 4.10
N GLY A 21 0.25 -3.46 4.59
CA GLY A 21 -0.40 -2.57 5.55
C GLY A 21 -0.29 -3.09 6.97
N SER A 22 -0.59 -2.26 7.96
CA SER A 22 -0.57 -2.59 9.38
C SER A 22 -1.84 -2.12 10.07
N ALA A 23 -2.29 -2.87 11.07
CA ALA A 23 -3.45 -2.53 11.88
C ALA A 23 -3.11 -2.65 13.36
N ASN A 24 -3.56 -1.66 14.14
CA ASN A 24 -3.52 -1.66 15.60
C ASN A 24 -4.96 -1.58 16.10
N ILE A 25 -5.49 -2.67 16.62
CA ILE A 25 -6.90 -2.78 16.99
C ILE A 25 -7.05 -2.82 18.51
N GLY A 26 -7.72 -1.82 19.06
CA GLY A 26 -8.06 -1.75 20.47
C GLY A 26 -9.53 -2.14 20.73
N LYS A 27 -9.95 -1.96 21.96
CA LYS A 27 -11.34 -2.28 22.36
C LYS A 27 -12.38 -1.36 21.73
N ARG A 28 -12.03 -0.08 21.49
CA ARG A 28 -12.94 0.95 20.98
C ARG A 28 -12.50 1.54 19.65
N TYR A 29 -11.21 1.60 19.42
CA TYR A 29 -10.63 2.27 18.27
C TYR A 29 -9.67 1.36 17.55
N ALA A 30 -9.46 1.63 16.27
CA ALA A 30 -8.45 0.95 15.46
C ALA A 30 -7.69 1.99 14.64
N MET A 31 -6.41 1.71 14.37
CA MET A 31 -5.56 2.54 13.54
C MET A 31 -4.96 1.67 12.45
N PHE A 32 -4.98 2.18 11.22
CA PHE A 32 -4.45 1.49 10.05
C PHE A 32 -3.38 2.38 9.43
N GLU A 33 -2.21 1.81 9.19
CA GLU A 33 -1.05 2.58 8.75
C GLU A 33 -0.18 1.79 7.79
N ALA A 34 0.66 2.51 7.04
CA ALA A 34 1.74 1.90 6.29
C ALA A 34 2.78 1.34 7.27
N ILE A 35 3.47 0.28 6.89
CA ILE A 35 4.51 -0.30 7.76
C ILE A 35 5.88 0.37 7.59
N HIS A 36 6.04 1.23 6.60
CA HIS A 36 7.26 2.03 6.42
C HIS A 36 7.20 3.33 7.24
N GLY A 37 8.36 3.93 7.50
CA GLY A 37 8.46 5.21 8.18
C GLY A 37 8.15 6.40 7.27
N SER A 38 8.40 7.60 7.76
CA SER A 38 8.07 8.86 7.08
C SER A 38 9.02 9.24 5.95
N ALA A 39 10.16 8.54 5.80
CA ALA A 39 11.15 8.76 4.75
C ALA A 39 11.57 10.22 4.60
N PRO A 40 12.10 10.87 5.66
CA PRO A 40 12.44 12.30 5.61
C PRO A 40 13.48 12.62 4.54
N ARG A 41 14.35 11.68 4.20
CA ARG A 41 15.36 11.87 3.17
C ARG A 41 14.74 12.06 1.78
N MET A 42 13.67 11.34 1.46
CA MET A 42 12.95 11.54 0.18
C MET A 42 12.39 12.95 0.07
N VAL A 43 11.87 13.49 1.17
CA VAL A 43 11.34 14.85 1.20
C VAL A 43 12.48 15.87 0.99
N GLN A 44 13.59 15.69 1.69
CA GLN A 44 14.76 16.57 1.59
C GLN A 44 15.36 16.57 0.18
N GLU A 45 15.36 15.42 -0.49
CA GLU A 45 15.91 15.28 -1.84
C GLU A 45 14.89 15.64 -2.95
N GLY A 46 13.68 16.03 -2.58
CA GLY A 46 12.63 16.38 -3.54
C GLY A 46 12.03 15.18 -4.28
N ARG A 47 12.17 13.96 -3.73
CA ARG A 47 11.67 12.70 -4.32
C ARG A 47 10.36 12.21 -3.74
N ALA A 48 9.72 12.98 -2.85
CA ALA A 48 8.52 12.53 -2.14
C ALA A 48 7.40 12.08 -3.09
N LYS A 49 7.28 12.72 -4.25
CA LYS A 49 6.26 12.36 -5.25
C LYS A 49 6.44 10.96 -5.84
N TYR A 50 7.63 10.38 -5.72
CA TYR A 50 7.92 9.02 -6.20
C TYR A 50 7.76 7.95 -5.12
N ALA A 51 7.30 8.31 -3.92
CA ALA A 51 7.07 7.36 -2.85
C ALA A 51 6.00 6.33 -3.25
N ASP A 52 6.20 5.08 -2.86
CA ASP A 52 5.25 4.00 -3.16
C ASP A 52 4.04 4.09 -2.24
N PRO A 53 2.82 4.30 -2.76
CA PRO A 53 1.62 4.40 -1.94
C PRO A 53 0.99 3.04 -1.61
N SER A 54 1.54 1.92 -2.09
CA SER A 54 0.89 0.63 -1.97
C SER A 54 0.70 0.18 -0.52
N SER A 55 1.63 0.50 0.38
CA SER A 55 1.50 0.13 1.79
C SER A 55 0.30 0.81 2.45
N VAL A 56 0.10 2.11 2.25
CA VAL A 56 -1.05 2.82 2.80
C VAL A 56 -2.35 2.40 2.11
N LEU A 57 -2.29 2.04 0.83
CA LEU A 57 -3.46 1.51 0.12
C LEU A 57 -3.86 0.12 0.66
N ARG A 58 -2.90 -0.74 0.98
CA ARG A 58 -3.18 -2.02 1.65
C ARG A 58 -3.75 -1.80 3.06
N ALA A 59 -3.25 -0.80 3.79
CA ALA A 59 -3.84 -0.43 5.08
C ALA A 59 -5.29 0.03 4.93
N SER A 60 -5.61 0.71 3.84
CA SER A 60 -6.98 1.13 3.51
C SER A 60 -7.89 -0.08 3.26
N VAL A 61 -7.39 -1.15 2.64
CA VAL A 61 -8.14 -2.41 2.51
C VAL A 61 -8.52 -2.94 3.88
N MET A 62 -7.57 -2.98 4.81
CA MET A 62 -7.80 -3.44 6.18
C MET A 62 -8.83 -2.55 6.91
N LEU A 63 -8.75 -1.24 6.71
CA LEU A 63 -9.73 -0.30 7.26
C LEU A 63 -11.14 -0.59 6.74
N LEU A 64 -11.29 -0.77 5.43
CA LEU A 64 -12.59 -1.06 4.82
C LEU A 64 -13.17 -2.38 5.34
N GLU A 65 -12.35 -3.40 5.50
CA GLU A 65 -12.77 -4.67 6.10
C GLU A 65 -13.25 -4.45 7.54
N HIS A 66 -12.54 -3.65 8.33
CA HIS A 66 -12.85 -3.40 9.73
C HIS A 66 -14.20 -2.70 9.91
N ILE A 67 -14.54 -1.76 9.03
CA ILE A 67 -15.83 -1.04 9.10
C ILE A 67 -16.97 -1.76 8.38
N GLY A 68 -16.72 -2.97 7.84
CA GLY A 68 -17.74 -3.79 7.21
C GLY A 68 -17.94 -3.58 5.72
N GLU A 69 -17.14 -2.75 5.06
CA GLU A 69 -17.20 -2.50 3.63
C GLU A 69 -16.42 -3.56 2.85
N ILE A 70 -16.85 -4.81 2.96
CA ILE A 70 -16.11 -5.96 2.45
C ILE A 70 -16.00 -5.97 0.93
N GLU A 71 -17.05 -5.59 0.21
CA GLU A 71 -17.03 -5.56 -1.25
C GLU A 71 -16.03 -4.52 -1.77
N LEU A 72 -16.01 -3.33 -1.16
CA LEU A 72 -15.05 -2.27 -1.52
C LEU A 72 -13.62 -2.69 -1.18
N ALA A 73 -13.44 -3.32 -0.01
CA ALA A 73 -12.14 -3.85 0.40
C ALA A 73 -11.61 -4.86 -0.63
N ASN A 74 -12.46 -5.80 -1.05
CA ASN A 74 -12.09 -6.82 -2.03
C ASN A 74 -11.74 -6.20 -3.38
N LYS A 75 -12.50 -5.21 -3.84
CA LYS A 75 -12.22 -4.51 -5.09
C LYS A 75 -10.88 -3.78 -5.05
N LEU A 76 -10.62 -3.05 -3.97
CA LEU A 76 -9.35 -2.35 -3.82
C LEU A 76 -8.18 -3.33 -3.76
N ASP A 77 -8.31 -4.39 -2.97
CA ASP A 77 -7.28 -5.41 -2.84
C ASP A 77 -6.99 -6.09 -4.19
N ARG A 78 -8.04 -6.46 -4.92
CA ARG A 78 -7.91 -7.06 -6.25
C ARG A 78 -7.27 -6.09 -7.25
N ALA A 79 -7.68 -4.82 -7.22
CA ALA A 79 -7.10 -3.80 -8.10
C ALA A 79 -5.61 -3.62 -7.82
N LEU A 80 -5.20 -3.63 -6.55
CA LEU A 80 -3.79 -3.55 -6.18
C LEU A 80 -3.00 -4.75 -6.71
N ASP A 81 -3.55 -5.96 -6.59
CA ASP A 81 -2.90 -7.16 -7.14
C ASP A 81 -2.74 -7.07 -8.66
N ILE A 82 -3.77 -6.62 -9.37
CA ILE A 82 -3.71 -6.44 -10.82
C ILE A 82 -2.65 -5.42 -11.20
N CYS A 83 -2.64 -4.26 -10.54
CA CYS A 83 -1.72 -3.17 -10.87
C CYS A 83 -0.27 -3.49 -10.51
N MET A 84 -0.05 -4.20 -9.41
CA MET A 84 1.30 -4.47 -8.91
C MET A 84 1.92 -5.74 -9.47
N PHE A 85 1.13 -6.78 -9.72
CA PHE A 85 1.66 -8.11 -10.03
C PHE A 85 1.25 -8.64 -11.39
N GLU A 86 0.08 -8.30 -11.91
CA GLU A 86 -0.44 -8.85 -13.15
C GLU A 86 -0.17 -7.96 -14.36
N GLU A 87 -0.69 -6.74 -14.38
CA GLU A 87 -0.53 -5.83 -15.54
C GLU A 87 0.75 -5.01 -15.50
N LYS A 88 1.07 -4.43 -14.36
CA LYS A 88 2.27 -3.62 -14.14
C LYS A 88 2.45 -2.49 -15.16
N LYS A 89 1.38 -1.83 -15.57
CA LYS A 89 1.44 -0.73 -16.54
C LYS A 89 2.10 0.52 -15.98
N VAL A 90 1.98 0.73 -14.67
CA VAL A 90 2.56 1.87 -13.96
C VAL A 90 3.36 1.32 -12.79
N VAL A 91 4.67 1.54 -12.81
CA VAL A 91 5.59 0.96 -11.82
C VAL A 91 6.24 2.06 -11.01
N VAL A 92 6.06 2.01 -9.68
CA VAL A 92 6.69 2.95 -8.75
C VAL A 92 8.02 2.36 -8.29
N THR A 93 9.10 3.12 -8.43
CA THR A 93 10.45 2.67 -8.06
C THR A 93 11.04 3.47 -6.90
N GLY A 94 10.37 4.52 -6.44
CA GLY A 94 10.91 5.45 -5.44
C GLY A 94 11.88 6.46 -6.02
N ARG A 95 12.06 6.46 -7.33
CA ARG A 95 13.00 7.32 -8.06
C ARG A 95 12.33 7.88 -9.31
N ASP A 96 12.99 8.85 -9.95
CA ASP A 96 12.51 9.48 -11.19
C ASP A 96 12.45 8.52 -12.38
N THR A 97 13.04 7.33 -12.27
CA THR A 97 12.94 6.26 -13.27
C THR A 97 11.58 5.57 -13.28
N GLY A 98 10.78 5.77 -12.24
CA GLY A 98 9.45 5.18 -12.10
C GLY A 98 8.34 6.22 -12.09
N ALA A 99 7.12 5.74 -11.87
CA ALA A 99 5.93 6.60 -11.79
C ALA A 99 5.83 7.31 -10.44
N THR A 100 5.03 8.37 -10.40
CA THR A 100 4.70 9.06 -9.16
C THR A 100 3.61 8.30 -8.40
N ALA A 101 3.46 8.61 -7.11
CA ALA A 101 2.36 8.06 -6.30
C ALA A 101 0.99 8.41 -6.90
N GLN A 102 0.85 9.62 -7.45
CA GLN A 102 -0.40 10.07 -8.08
C GLN A 102 -0.72 9.25 -9.32
N GLU A 103 0.25 9.01 -10.18
CA GLU A 103 0.08 8.21 -11.40
C GLU A 103 -0.34 6.77 -11.06
N PHE A 104 0.31 6.17 -10.06
CA PHE A 104 -0.04 4.82 -9.62
C PHE A 104 -1.46 4.78 -9.02
N THR A 105 -1.81 5.75 -8.18
CA THR A 105 -3.14 5.83 -7.57
C THR A 105 -4.23 5.99 -8.62
N ASP A 106 -4.00 6.85 -9.63
CA ASP A 106 -4.95 7.01 -10.74
C ASP A 106 -5.13 5.70 -11.51
N TYR A 107 -4.06 4.96 -11.73
CA TYR A 107 -4.13 3.64 -12.35
C TYR A 107 -4.96 2.66 -11.52
N VAL A 108 -4.77 2.64 -10.20
CA VAL A 108 -5.55 1.79 -9.29
C VAL A 108 -7.04 2.17 -9.36
N LEU A 109 -7.37 3.46 -9.34
CA LEU A 109 -8.75 3.93 -9.44
C LEU A 109 -9.40 3.53 -10.77
N ASP A 110 -8.69 3.65 -11.87
CA ASP A 110 -9.18 3.22 -13.18
C ASP A 110 -9.44 1.70 -13.21
N THR A 111 -8.57 0.94 -12.56
CA THR A 111 -8.74 -0.52 -12.47
C THR A 111 -9.97 -0.89 -11.64
N ILE A 112 -10.20 -0.19 -10.52
CA ILE A 112 -11.40 -0.40 -9.69
C ILE A 112 -12.66 -0.14 -10.51
N ALA A 113 -12.67 0.91 -11.32
CA ALA A 113 -13.83 1.27 -12.13
C ALA A 113 -14.20 0.18 -13.16
N LYS A 114 -13.26 -0.68 -13.54
CA LYS A 114 -13.47 -1.79 -14.46
C LYS A 114 -13.93 -3.08 -13.77
N LEU A 115 -13.85 -3.12 -12.46
CA LEU A 115 -14.30 -4.24 -11.66
C LEU A 115 -15.76 -4.04 -11.23
#